data_7b647161f8c75755b47d44cbd2a28d45
#
_entry.id   7b647161f8c75755b47d44cbd2a28d45
#
_cell.length_a   1.000
_cell.length_b   1.000
_cell.length_c   1.000
_cell.angle_alpha   90.00
_cell.angle_beta   90.00
_cell.angle_gamma   90.00
#
_symmetry.space_group_name_H-M   'P 1'
#
loop_
_entity.id
_entity.type
_entity.pdbx_description
1 polymer ?
#
loop_
_entity_poly.entity_id
_entity_poly.type
_entity_poly.pdbx_seq_one_letter_code
_entity_poly.pdbx_strand_id
1 'polypeptide(L)'
;MSDVAAVSQLVSKYNALRQEIKKVIVGQDEVVEQVLLAIFSGGHALLIGVPGLAKTLLVNTVAEALGLRFKRIQFTPDLMPSDILGSEILDQNREFKFIKGPIFGNIILADEINRTPPKTQAALLEAMQERAVTVAGQHYKLDLPYFVLATQNPIEQEGTYPLPEAQLDRFMFAINLEYPSFSEEVEVVKQTTAGETQKVNPLFTAQEIIDFQQLIRRIPVADNVIEYAVSLVGKTRPNSTTATETVKNYIDWGAGPRASQNLILAAKTNAALNGKFSPDIEDVQKSAIGILRHRMIKNYKAEAEGLSIEEIIKGLF
;
A
#
# COMPACT_ATOMS: atom_id res chain seq x y z
N MET A 1 -6.73 -23.81 -16.81
CA MET A 1 -7.11 -22.60 -17.56
C MET A 1 -5.84 -22.07 -18.21
N SER A 2 -5.87 -21.58 -19.47
CA SER A 2 -4.68 -20.92 -20.05
C SER A 2 -4.43 -19.58 -19.37
N ASP A 3 -3.17 -19.11 -19.31
CA ASP A 3 -2.83 -17.81 -18.70
C ASP A 3 -3.58 -16.66 -19.38
N VAL A 4 -3.85 -16.75 -20.69
CA VAL A 4 -4.66 -15.78 -21.44
C VAL A 4 -6.10 -15.70 -20.91
N ALA A 5 -6.74 -16.84 -20.70
CA ALA A 5 -8.09 -16.88 -20.15
C ALA A 5 -8.12 -16.38 -18.69
N ALA A 6 -7.08 -16.65 -17.91
CA ALA A 6 -6.95 -16.17 -16.55
C ALA A 6 -6.77 -14.63 -16.48
N VAL A 7 -5.99 -14.03 -17.38
CA VAL A 7 -5.89 -12.57 -17.50
C VAL A 7 -7.23 -11.95 -17.89
N SER A 8 -7.96 -12.52 -18.86
CA SER A 8 -9.28 -12.01 -19.25
C SER A 8 -10.28 -12.07 -18.10
N GLN A 9 -10.25 -13.14 -17.29
CA GLN A 9 -11.08 -13.26 -16.09
C GLN A 9 -10.70 -12.22 -15.04
N LEU A 10 -9.40 -11.98 -14.81
CA LEU A 10 -8.91 -10.96 -13.90
C LEU A 10 -9.43 -9.57 -14.28
N VAL A 11 -9.31 -9.19 -15.55
CA VAL A 11 -9.79 -7.89 -16.07
C VAL A 11 -11.30 -7.72 -15.81
N SER A 12 -12.09 -8.74 -16.15
CA SER A 12 -13.55 -8.70 -15.93
C SER A 12 -13.90 -8.51 -14.46
N LYS A 13 -13.28 -9.31 -13.57
CA LYS A 13 -13.50 -9.22 -12.11
C LYS A 13 -12.99 -7.91 -11.54
N TYR A 14 -11.84 -7.40 -12.00
CA TYR A 14 -11.30 -6.13 -11.58
C TYR A 14 -12.21 -4.94 -11.93
N ASN A 15 -12.76 -4.93 -13.14
CA ASN A 15 -13.71 -3.90 -13.54
C ASN A 15 -14.99 -3.94 -12.69
N ALA A 16 -15.52 -5.14 -12.42
CA ALA A 16 -16.66 -5.32 -11.54
C ALA A 16 -16.34 -4.86 -10.10
N LEU A 17 -15.13 -5.17 -9.59
CA LEU A 17 -14.65 -4.74 -8.27
C LEU A 17 -14.62 -3.22 -8.14
N ARG A 18 -14.09 -2.52 -9.14
CA ARG A 18 -14.08 -1.04 -9.15
C ARG A 18 -15.50 -0.46 -9.10
N GLN A 19 -16.43 -1.03 -9.86
CA GLN A 19 -17.82 -0.59 -9.82
C GLN A 19 -18.48 -0.85 -8.46
N GLU A 20 -18.16 -1.98 -7.83
CA GLU A 20 -18.69 -2.31 -6.51
C GLU A 20 -18.19 -1.34 -5.44
N ILE A 21 -16.90 -1.01 -5.46
CA ILE A 21 -16.28 -0.05 -4.53
C ILE A 21 -16.85 1.37 -4.74
N LYS A 22 -17.10 1.78 -6.00
CA LYS A 22 -17.68 3.08 -6.34
C LYS A 22 -19.07 3.32 -5.77
N LYS A 23 -19.81 2.31 -5.38
CA LYS A 23 -21.10 2.47 -4.70
C LYS A 23 -20.97 3.18 -3.35
N VAL A 24 -19.83 3.02 -2.68
CA VAL A 24 -19.59 3.53 -1.33
C VAL A 24 -18.53 4.64 -1.31
N ILE A 25 -17.48 4.49 -2.15
CA ILE A 25 -16.36 5.42 -2.19
C ILE A 25 -16.53 6.37 -3.38
N VAL A 26 -16.71 7.65 -3.08
CA VAL A 26 -16.87 8.72 -4.06
C VAL A 26 -15.57 9.52 -4.18
N GLY A 27 -15.18 9.83 -5.41
CA GLY A 27 -14.12 10.79 -5.70
C GLY A 27 -12.69 10.39 -5.37
N GLN A 28 -12.43 9.11 -5.10
CA GLN A 28 -11.08 8.61 -4.78
C GLN A 28 -10.65 7.50 -5.76
N ASP A 29 -11.02 7.61 -7.02
CA ASP A 29 -10.76 6.58 -8.02
C ASP A 29 -9.28 6.22 -8.16
N GLU A 30 -8.39 7.23 -8.16
CA GLU A 30 -6.94 7.03 -8.25
C GLU A 30 -6.38 6.35 -7.01
N VAL A 31 -6.86 6.73 -5.82
CA VAL A 31 -6.45 6.11 -4.54
C VAL A 31 -6.89 4.63 -4.52
N VAL A 32 -8.14 4.34 -4.90
CA VAL A 32 -8.65 2.98 -5.01
C VAL A 32 -7.81 2.16 -5.99
N GLU A 33 -7.49 2.72 -7.17
CA GLU A 33 -6.66 2.06 -8.16
C GLU A 33 -5.27 1.70 -7.61
N GLN A 34 -4.60 2.64 -6.94
CA GLN A 34 -3.28 2.39 -6.33
C GLN A 34 -3.34 1.37 -5.19
N VAL A 35 -4.38 1.40 -4.35
CA VAL A 35 -4.59 0.40 -3.30
C VAL A 35 -4.80 -1.00 -3.90
N LEU A 36 -5.65 -1.14 -4.91
CA LEU A 36 -5.88 -2.40 -5.59
C LEU A 36 -4.61 -2.89 -6.30
N LEU A 37 -3.87 -1.98 -6.95
CA LEU A 37 -2.59 -2.29 -7.58
C LEU A 37 -1.60 -2.86 -6.57
N ALA A 38 -1.50 -2.27 -5.37
CA ALA A 38 -0.67 -2.78 -4.29
C ALA A 38 -1.11 -4.18 -3.82
N ILE A 39 -2.43 -4.41 -3.65
CA ILE A 39 -2.97 -5.70 -3.22
C ILE A 39 -2.68 -6.80 -4.25
N PHE A 40 -2.97 -6.56 -5.53
CA PHE A 40 -2.73 -7.56 -6.59
C PHE A 40 -1.23 -7.77 -6.86
N SER A 41 -0.39 -6.80 -6.58
CA SER A 41 1.08 -6.96 -6.57
C SER A 41 1.59 -7.76 -5.37
N GLY A 42 0.78 -7.94 -4.31
CA GLY A 42 1.20 -8.58 -3.06
C GLY A 42 2.13 -7.70 -2.22
N GLY A 43 2.04 -6.38 -2.40
CA GLY A 43 2.77 -5.36 -1.63
C GLY A 43 1.91 -4.74 -0.54
N HIS A 44 2.49 -3.88 0.29
CA HIS A 44 1.82 -3.09 1.33
C HIS A 44 1.77 -1.61 0.93
N ALA A 45 0.85 -0.82 1.48
CA ALA A 45 0.75 0.59 1.15
C ALA A 45 0.68 1.49 2.39
N LEU A 46 1.20 2.70 2.24
CA LEU A 46 1.11 3.77 3.21
C LEU A 46 0.15 4.84 2.67
N LEU A 47 -0.93 5.11 3.39
CA LEU A 47 -1.88 6.16 3.08
C LEU A 47 -1.51 7.43 3.85
N ILE A 48 -1.21 8.50 3.13
CA ILE A 48 -0.85 9.79 3.70
C ILE A 48 -2.00 10.75 3.44
N GLY A 49 -2.55 11.31 4.49
CA GLY A 49 -3.66 12.27 4.34
C GLY A 49 -4.18 12.74 5.68
N VAL A 50 -4.83 13.89 5.66
CA VAL A 50 -5.44 14.50 6.85
C VAL A 50 -6.57 13.65 7.43
N PRO A 51 -6.97 13.87 8.68
CA PRO A 51 -8.15 13.23 9.26
C PRO A 51 -9.43 13.58 8.47
N GLY A 52 -10.42 12.69 8.52
CA GLY A 52 -11.72 12.93 7.88
C GLY A 52 -11.84 12.50 6.41
N LEU A 53 -10.77 12.03 5.77
CA LEU A 53 -10.79 11.56 4.37
C LEU A 53 -11.27 10.10 4.21
N ALA A 54 -12.10 9.63 5.11
CA ALA A 54 -12.76 8.31 5.05
C ALA A 54 -11.80 7.10 4.85
N LYS A 55 -10.54 7.19 5.30
CA LYS A 55 -9.52 6.12 5.14
C LYS A 55 -10.02 4.75 5.64
N THR A 56 -10.63 4.72 6.81
CA THR A 56 -11.18 3.48 7.38
C THR A 56 -12.31 2.91 6.53
N LEU A 57 -13.20 3.76 6.04
CA LEU A 57 -14.30 3.36 5.16
C LEU A 57 -13.74 2.79 3.85
N LEU A 58 -12.78 3.44 3.23
CA LEU A 58 -12.10 2.99 2.01
C LEU A 58 -11.55 1.56 2.20
N VAL A 59 -10.75 1.35 3.25
CA VAL A 59 -10.08 0.06 3.47
C VAL A 59 -11.07 -1.05 3.80
N ASN A 60 -12.09 -0.75 4.60
CA ASN A 60 -13.15 -1.70 4.92
C ASN A 60 -13.95 -2.09 3.66
N THR A 61 -14.34 -1.11 2.86
CA THR A 61 -15.07 -1.34 1.58
C THR A 61 -14.25 -2.19 0.61
N VAL A 62 -12.96 -1.92 0.48
CA VAL A 62 -12.05 -2.74 -0.35
C VAL A 62 -11.98 -4.17 0.19
N ALA A 63 -11.88 -4.36 1.50
CA ALA A 63 -11.82 -5.68 2.11
C ALA A 63 -13.13 -6.47 1.90
N GLU A 64 -14.28 -5.84 2.07
CA GLU A 64 -15.59 -6.45 1.81
C GLU A 64 -15.73 -6.86 0.35
N ALA A 65 -15.40 -5.96 -0.59
CA ALA A 65 -15.47 -6.23 -2.03
C ALA A 65 -14.54 -7.37 -2.46
N LEU A 66 -13.40 -7.52 -1.79
CA LEU A 66 -12.44 -8.61 -2.00
C LEU A 66 -12.79 -9.90 -1.24
N GLY A 67 -13.83 -9.91 -0.40
CA GLY A 67 -14.19 -11.07 0.42
C GLY A 67 -13.13 -11.44 1.46
N LEU A 68 -12.36 -10.47 1.96
CA LEU A 68 -11.25 -10.65 2.87
C LEU A 68 -11.57 -10.19 4.29
N ARG A 69 -10.95 -10.84 5.29
CA ARG A 69 -11.10 -10.46 6.70
C ARG A 69 -10.34 -9.16 6.99
N PHE A 70 -11.11 -8.13 7.33
CA PHE A 70 -10.60 -6.82 7.74
C PHE A 70 -10.33 -6.78 9.25
N LYS A 71 -9.22 -6.15 9.65
CA LYS A 71 -8.91 -5.78 11.04
C LYS A 71 -8.32 -4.38 11.08
N ARG A 72 -8.77 -3.57 12.05
CA ARG A 72 -8.21 -2.25 12.32
C ARG A 72 -7.38 -2.29 13.60
N ILE A 73 -6.22 -1.67 13.57
CA ILE A 73 -5.35 -1.43 14.71
C ILE A 73 -5.16 0.08 14.80
N GLN A 74 -5.71 0.69 15.85
CA GLN A 74 -5.49 2.11 16.14
C GLN A 74 -4.18 2.23 16.89
N PHE A 75 -3.21 2.92 16.32
CA PHE A 75 -1.92 3.17 16.94
C PHE A 75 -2.03 4.35 17.91
N THR A 76 -1.76 4.09 19.19
CA THR A 76 -1.78 5.08 20.29
C THR A 76 -0.44 5.03 21.01
N PRO A 77 -0.04 6.09 21.73
CA PRO A 77 1.26 6.13 22.42
C PRO A 77 1.50 5.00 23.42
N ASP A 78 0.42 4.43 23.98
CA ASP A 78 0.43 3.35 24.96
C ASP A 78 0.27 1.95 24.36
N LEU A 79 0.04 1.82 23.04
CA LEU A 79 -0.11 0.54 22.37
C LEU A 79 1.16 -0.31 22.47
N MET A 80 1.01 -1.54 22.93
CA MET A 80 2.10 -2.50 23.10
C MET A 80 2.17 -3.49 21.93
N PRO A 81 3.34 -4.08 21.64
CA PRO A 81 3.46 -5.16 20.64
C PRO A 81 2.51 -6.34 20.88
N SER A 82 2.27 -6.71 22.13
CA SER A 82 1.32 -7.77 22.51
C SER A 82 -0.13 -7.48 22.10
N ASP A 83 -0.52 -6.20 22.07
CA ASP A 83 -1.86 -5.80 21.65
C ASP A 83 -2.07 -6.01 20.15
N ILE A 84 -1.00 -5.98 19.37
CA ILE A 84 -0.98 -6.23 17.93
C ILE A 84 -0.85 -7.72 17.63
N LEU A 85 0.15 -8.39 18.24
CA LEU A 85 0.51 -9.75 17.94
C LEU A 85 -0.36 -10.78 18.64
N GLY A 86 -0.89 -10.41 19.82
CA GLY A 86 -1.53 -11.32 20.75
C GLY A 86 -0.59 -11.73 21.88
N SER A 87 -1.11 -12.48 22.84
CA SER A 87 -0.38 -12.90 24.03
C SER A 87 -0.80 -14.29 24.47
N GLU A 88 0.07 -14.97 25.22
CA GLU A 88 -0.29 -16.18 25.93
C GLU A 88 -0.98 -15.83 27.27
N ILE A 89 -2.09 -16.48 27.52
CA ILE A 89 -2.79 -16.41 28.80
C ILE A 89 -2.86 -17.79 29.42
N LEU A 90 -2.88 -17.83 30.75
CA LEU A 90 -3.12 -19.07 31.50
C LEU A 90 -4.65 -19.30 31.53
N ASP A 91 -5.10 -20.42 31.00
CA ASP A 91 -6.52 -20.77 31.02
C ASP A 91 -6.96 -21.33 32.39
N GLN A 92 -8.24 -21.68 32.53
CA GLN A 92 -8.81 -22.25 33.78
C GLN A 92 -8.16 -23.59 34.16
N ASN A 93 -7.61 -24.32 33.20
CA ASN A 93 -6.92 -25.58 33.39
C ASN A 93 -5.44 -25.42 33.71
N ARG A 94 -4.94 -24.19 33.85
CA ARG A 94 -3.52 -23.83 34.01
C ARG A 94 -2.65 -24.20 32.80
N GLU A 95 -3.25 -24.19 31.59
CA GLU A 95 -2.53 -24.39 30.34
C GLU A 95 -2.32 -23.02 29.67
N PHE A 96 -1.14 -22.84 29.06
CA PHE A 96 -0.89 -21.64 28.27
C PHE A 96 -1.64 -21.70 26.95
N LYS A 97 -2.46 -20.69 26.70
CA LYS A 97 -3.24 -20.54 25.48
C LYS A 97 -2.90 -19.25 24.77
N PHE A 98 -2.51 -19.34 23.49
CA PHE A 98 -2.27 -18.18 22.68
C PHE A 98 -3.59 -17.53 22.22
N ILE A 99 -3.76 -16.26 22.55
CA ILE A 99 -4.86 -15.42 22.06
C ILE A 99 -4.32 -14.56 20.94
N LYS A 100 -4.80 -14.81 19.71
CA LYS A 100 -4.41 -14.10 18.50
C LYS A 100 -4.79 -12.63 18.58
N GLY A 101 -3.84 -11.74 18.32
CA GLY A 101 -4.06 -10.31 18.19
C GLY A 101 -4.72 -9.93 16.85
N PRO A 102 -5.03 -8.65 16.66
CA PRO A 102 -5.70 -8.15 15.46
C PRO A 102 -4.86 -8.29 14.17
N ILE A 103 -3.55 -8.55 14.27
CA ILE A 103 -2.70 -8.79 13.11
C ILE A 103 -3.09 -10.05 12.31
N PHE A 104 -3.85 -10.97 12.91
CA PHE A 104 -4.34 -12.19 12.27
C PHE A 104 -5.60 -11.91 11.43
N GLY A 105 -5.47 -11.07 10.44
CA GLY A 105 -6.46 -10.76 9.40
C GLY A 105 -5.82 -10.88 8.02
N ASN A 106 -6.60 -10.65 6.97
CA ASN A 106 -6.09 -10.59 5.60
C ASN A 106 -5.74 -9.16 5.20
N ILE A 107 -6.59 -8.21 5.56
CA ILE A 107 -6.36 -6.77 5.38
C ILE A 107 -6.29 -6.10 6.74
N ILE A 108 -5.14 -5.54 7.05
CA ILE A 108 -4.88 -4.84 8.30
C ILE A 108 -4.80 -3.34 8.01
N LEU A 109 -5.67 -2.56 8.63
CA LEU A 109 -5.52 -1.11 8.69
C LEU A 109 -4.73 -0.75 9.95
N ALA A 110 -3.48 -0.34 9.78
CA ALA A 110 -2.64 0.22 10.84
C ALA A 110 -2.85 1.74 10.86
N ASP A 111 -3.81 2.18 11.67
CA ASP A 111 -4.26 3.57 11.66
C ASP A 111 -3.36 4.43 12.55
N GLU A 112 -2.83 5.52 11.99
CA GLU A 112 -1.90 6.46 12.64
C GLU A 112 -0.62 5.80 13.16
N ILE A 113 0.06 5.00 12.32
CA ILE A 113 1.25 4.19 12.70
C ILE A 113 2.36 5.01 13.38
N ASN A 114 2.47 6.29 13.04
CA ASN A 114 3.47 7.20 13.61
C ASN A 114 3.15 7.69 15.04
N ARG A 115 2.00 7.35 15.64
CA ARG A 115 1.66 7.73 17.03
C ARG A 115 2.21 6.79 18.08
N THR A 116 2.84 5.70 17.69
CA THR A 116 3.32 4.66 18.60
C THR A 116 4.85 4.60 18.59
N PRO A 117 5.51 4.30 19.72
CA PRO A 117 6.95 4.18 19.78
C PRO A 117 7.52 3.14 18.80
N PRO A 118 8.79 3.27 18.37
CA PRO A 118 9.41 2.44 17.34
C PRO A 118 9.36 0.93 17.61
N LYS A 119 9.36 0.50 18.87
CA LYS A 119 9.27 -0.92 19.24
C LYS A 119 7.95 -1.56 18.78
N THR A 120 6.84 -0.84 18.91
CA THR A 120 5.51 -1.33 18.51
C THR A 120 5.34 -1.25 16.99
N GLN A 121 5.86 -0.19 16.35
CA GLN A 121 5.93 -0.11 14.89
C GLN A 121 6.70 -1.31 14.30
N ALA A 122 7.85 -1.65 14.90
CA ALA A 122 8.70 -2.75 14.45
C ALA A 122 7.97 -4.10 14.43
N ALA A 123 7.10 -4.37 15.39
CA ALA A 123 6.31 -5.61 15.44
C ALA A 123 5.40 -5.79 14.22
N LEU A 124 4.71 -4.71 13.79
CA LEU A 124 3.91 -4.74 12.56
C LEU A 124 4.79 -4.90 11.32
N LEU A 125 5.89 -4.14 11.24
CA LEU A 125 6.78 -4.14 10.08
C LEU A 125 7.53 -5.47 9.90
N GLU A 126 7.83 -6.18 10.98
CA GLU A 126 8.36 -7.54 10.94
C GLU A 126 7.31 -8.51 10.39
N ALA A 127 6.08 -8.46 10.90
CA ALA A 127 5.00 -9.30 10.41
C ALA A 127 4.67 -9.07 8.92
N MET A 128 4.80 -7.82 8.44
CA MET A 128 4.65 -7.50 7.00
C MET A 128 5.71 -8.20 6.15
N GLN A 129 6.95 -8.26 6.61
CA GLN A 129 8.07 -8.83 5.86
C GLN A 129 8.07 -10.35 5.91
N GLU A 130 7.92 -10.92 7.12
CA GLU A 130 8.03 -12.36 7.36
C GLU A 130 6.72 -13.11 7.09
N ARG A 131 5.59 -12.41 6.99
CA ARG A 131 4.23 -12.99 6.92
C ARG A 131 3.98 -13.99 8.04
N ALA A 132 4.56 -13.71 9.18
CA ALA A 132 4.50 -14.52 10.38
C ALA A 132 4.83 -13.66 11.60
N VAL A 133 4.49 -14.16 12.77
CA VAL A 133 4.83 -13.55 14.06
C VAL A 133 5.40 -14.59 15.00
N THR A 134 6.32 -14.19 15.87
CA THR A 134 6.88 -15.07 16.91
C THR A 134 6.41 -14.56 18.28
N VAL A 135 5.66 -15.39 19.00
CA VAL A 135 5.16 -15.07 20.35
C VAL A 135 5.55 -16.23 21.27
N ALA A 136 6.12 -15.92 22.42
CA ALA A 136 6.58 -16.89 23.42
C ALA A 136 7.45 -18.04 22.83
N GLY A 137 8.29 -17.73 21.84
CA GLY A 137 9.15 -18.69 21.17
C GLY A 137 8.47 -19.55 20.10
N GLN A 138 7.16 -19.41 19.90
CA GLN A 138 6.42 -20.11 18.85
C GLN A 138 6.20 -19.22 17.63
N HIS A 139 6.33 -19.80 16.44
CA HIS A 139 6.19 -19.14 15.17
C HIS A 139 4.81 -19.39 14.57
N TYR A 140 4.05 -18.32 14.36
CA TYR A 140 2.68 -18.35 13.82
C TYR A 140 2.64 -17.69 12.43
N LYS A 141 2.32 -18.47 11.40
CA LYS A 141 2.12 -17.94 10.04
C LYS A 141 0.83 -17.14 9.95
N LEU A 142 0.88 -16.06 9.18
CA LEU A 142 -0.31 -15.27 8.84
C LEU A 142 -1.01 -15.85 7.61
N ASP A 143 -2.34 -15.77 7.60
CA ASP A 143 -3.15 -16.26 6.49
C ASP A 143 -2.96 -15.36 5.26
N LEU A 144 -2.76 -15.97 4.10
CA LEU A 144 -2.64 -15.27 2.82
C LEU A 144 -4.03 -15.12 2.13
N PRO A 145 -4.23 -14.09 1.29
CA PRO A 145 -3.32 -12.96 1.09
C PRO A 145 -3.23 -12.09 2.34
N TYR A 146 -2.06 -11.57 2.64
CA TYR A 146 -1.82 -10.69 3.78
C TYR A 146 -1.41 -9.31 3.28
N PHE A 147 -2.18 -8.30 3.66
CA PHE A 147 -1.98 -6.95 3.20
C PHE A 147 -2.13 -5.94 4.34
N VAL A 148 -1.19 -5.01 4.44
CA VAL A 148 -1.22 -3.92 5.42
C VAL A 148 -1.35 -2.59 4.70
N LEU A 149 -2.36 -1.82 5.08
CA LEU A 149 -2.45 -0.39 4.81
C LEU A 149 -2.16 0.35 6.12
N ALA A 150 -1.04 1.05 6.17
CA ALA A 150 -0.75 1.95 7.28
C ALA A 150 -1.22 3.36 6.93
N THR A 151 -1.65 4.15 7.93
CA THR A 151 -1.97 5.55 7.71
C THR A 151 -1.02 6.46 8.47
N GLN A 152 -0.73 7.62 7.88
CA GLN A 152 -0.05 8.72 8.53
C GLN A 152 -0.82 10.02 8.33
N ASN A 153 -0.87 10.83 9.40
CA ASN A 153 -1.37 12.19 9.33
C ASN A 153 -0.18 13.14 9.16
N PRO A 154 -0.06 13.85 8.04
CA PRO A 154 1.08 14.74 7.78
C PRO A 154 1.07 16.02 8.62
N ILE A 155 -0.06 16.39 9.21
CA ILE A 155 -0.21 17.63 10.00
C ILE A 155 0.17 17.42 11.46
N GLU A 156 -0.08 16.24 12.02
CA GLU A 156 0.26 15.93 13.41
C GLU A 156 1.76 15.64 13.54
N GLN A 157 2.46 16.57 14.19
CA GLN A 157 3.90 16.43 14.50
C GLN A 157 4.14 16.18 15.98
N GLU A 158 3.32 16.74 16.87
CA GLU A 158 3.45 16.54 18.33
C GLU A 158 3.08 15.11 18.74
N GLY A 159 3.91 14.49 19.57
CA GLY A 159 3.68 13.14 20.08
C GLY A 159 3.78 12.05 19.01
N THR A 160 4.43 12.31 17.87
CA THR A 160 4.63 11.34 16.80
C THR A 160 6.07 10.83 16.75
N TYR A 161 6.20 9.60 16.25
CA TYR A 161 7.47 8.92 15.99
C TYR A 161 7.55 8.62 14.49
N PRO A 162 8.24 9.43 13.70
CA PRO A 162 8.35 9.22 12.26
C PRO A 162 8.98 7.86 11.97
N LEU A 163 8.49 7.20 10.92
CA LEU A 163 9.09 5.96 10.44
C LEU A 163 10.44 6.28 9.78
N PRO A 164 11.54 5.60 10.17
CA PRO A 164 12.81 5.70 9.45
C PRO A 164 12.67 5.25 7.99
N GLU A 165 13.52 5.76 7.11
CA GLU A 165 13.51 5.48 5.66
C GLU A 165 13.61 3.97 5.36
N ALA A 166 14.42 3.23 6.12
CA ALA A 166 14.54 1.78 5.99
C ALA A 166 13.24 1.03 6.31
N GLN A 167 12.37 1.63 7.12
CA GLN A 167 11.04 1.11 7.43
C GLN A 167 10.01 1.52 6.38
N LEU A 168 10.08 2.77 5.90
CA LEU A 168 9.26 3.26 4.81
C LEU A 168 9.46 2.45 3.52
N ASP A 169 10.70 2.02 3.23
CA ASP A 169 11.01 1.19 2.05
C ASP A 169 10.30 -0.18 2.04
N ARG A 170 9.72 -0.63 3.16
CA ARG A 170 8.90 -1.86 3.23
C ARG A 170 7.52 -1.69 2.61
N PHE A 171 7.01 -0.47 2.53
CA PHE A 171 5.78 -0.18 1.81
C PHE A 171 6.06 -0.10 0.32
N MET A 172 5.26 -0.79 -0.48
CA MET A 172 5.38 -0.75 -1.93
C MET A 172 4.97 0.62 -2.48
N PHE A 173 3.84 1.14 -2.00
CA PHE A 173 3.28 2.43 -2.37
C PHE A 173 3.16 3.38 -1.18
N ALA A 174 3.41 4.67 -1.42
CA ALA A 174 2.91 5.77 -0.61
C ALA A 174 1.83 6.50 -1.43
N ILE A 175 0.62 6.52 -0.91
CA ILE A 175 -0.58 7.01 -1.58
C ILE A 175 -1.07 8.25 -0.84
N ASN A 176 -1.05 9.41 -1.50
CA ASN A 176 -1.58 10.64 -0.94
C ASN A 176 -3.09 10.67 -1.13
N LEU A 177 -3.81 10.97 -0.04
CA LEU A 177 -5.23 11.27 -0.08
C LEU A 177 -5.41 12.79 -0.04
N GLU A 178 -6.07 13.30 -1.05
CA GLU A 178 -6.42 14.71 -1.16
C GLU A 178 -7.88 14.93 -0.77
N TYR A 179 -8.24 16.19 -0.52
CA TYR A 179 -9.63 16.54 -0.32
C TYR A 179 -10.43 16.28 -1.60
N PRO A 180 -11.69 15.83 -1.48
CA PRO A 180 -12.56 15.69 -2.65
C PRO A 180 -12.79 17.05 -3.33
N SER A 181 -13.05 17.02 -4.62
CA SER A 181 -13.53 18.21 -5.34
C SER A 181 -14.90 18.62 -4.80
N PHE A 182 -15.31 19.85 -5.06
CA PHE A 182 -16.63 20.34 -4.64
C PHE A 182 -17.79 19.44 -5.07
N SER A 183 -17.76 18.95 -6.31
CA SER A 183 -18.80 18.04 -6.83
C SER A 183 -18.81 16.68 -6.14
N GLU A 184 -17.65 16.13 -5.82
CA GLU A 184 -17.51 14.87 -5.10
C GLU A 184 -17.95 15.02 -3.65
N GLU A 185 -17.61 16.14 -2.99
CA GLU A 185 -18.04 16.41 -1.61
C GLU A 185 -19.56 16.56 -1.51
N VAL A 186 -20.19 17.23 -2.48
CA VAL A 186 -21.66 17.29 -2.58
C VAL A 186 -22.26 15.89 -2.70
N GLU A 187 -21.67 15.01 -3.51
CA GLU A 187 -22.16 13.64 -3.66
C GLU A 187 -21.96 12.83 -2.37
N VAL A 188 -20.80 12.96 -1.70
CA VAL A 188 -20.56 12.34 -0.39
C VAL A 188 -21.64 12.77 0.62
N VAL A 189 -21.94 14.06 0.71
CA VAL A 189 -22.98 14.58 1.64
C VAL A 189 -24.34 13.98 1.31
N LYS A 190 -24.74 13.92 0.03
CA LYS A 190 -26.01 13.31 -0.37
C LYS A 190 -26.09 11.84 0.05
N GLN A 191 -25.05 11.05 -0.24
CA GLN A 191 -25.05 9.62 0.08
C GLN A 191 -25.04 9.36 1.58
N THR A 192 -24.26 10.13 2.36
CA THR A 192 -24.13 9.89 3.80
C THR A 192 -25.31 10.39 4.63
N THR A 193 -26.10 11.35 4.09
CA THR A 193 -27.26 11.93 4.78
C THR A 193 -28.60 11.35 4.33
N ALA A 194 -28.62 10.53 3.26
CA ALA A 194 -29.86 9.93 2.74
C ALA A 194 -30.41 8.75 3.58
N GLY A 195 -29.68 8.30 4.60
CA GLY A 195 -30.12 7.20 5.49
C GLY A 195 -30.04 5.79 4.88
N GLU A 196 -29.61 5.65 3.64
CA GLU A 196 -29.42 4.36 2.97
C GLU A 196 -27.94 3.95 3.04
N THR A 197 -27.64 2.79 3.57
CA THR A 197 -26.29 2.22 3.54
C THR A 197 -26.16 1.31 2.33
N GLN A 198 -25.31 1.71 1.39
CA GLN A 198 -24.99 0.87 0.21
C GLN A 198 -24.24 -0.39 0.68
N LYS A 199 -24.73 -1.57 0.28
CA LYS A 199 -24.07 -2.84 0.54
C LYS A 199 -23.10 -3.18 -0.57
N VAL A 200 -21.90 -3.63 -0.15
CA VAL A 200 -20.85 -4.13 -1.04
C VAL A 200 -20.91 -5.66 -1.09
N ASN A 201 -20.86 -6.21 -2.27
CA ASN A 201 -20.86 -7.65 -2.47
C ASN A 201 -19.43 -8.16 -2.69
N PRO A 202 -19.03 -9.27 -2.06
CA PRO A 202 -17.72 -9.87 -2.30
C PRO A 202 -17.65 -10.48 -3.71
N LEU A 203 -16.61 -10.12 -4.46
CA LEU A 203 -16.40 -10.56 -5.84
C LEU A 203 -15.22 -11.54 -5.99
N PHE A 204 -14.40 -11.67 -4.95
CA PHE A 204 -13.22 -12.52 -4.92
C PHE A 204 -13.24 -13.44 -3.70
N THR A 205 -12.47 -14.49 -3.78
CA THR A 205 -12.05 -15.31 -2.65
C THR A 205 -10.57 -15.07 -2.37
N ALA A 206 -10.11 -15.39 -1.17
CA ALA A 206 -8.70 -15.30 -0.81
C ALA A 206 -7.80 -16.10 -1.77
N GLN A 207 -8.25 -17.32 -2.16
CA GLN A 207 -7.51 -18.17 -3.08
C GLN A 207 -7.40 -17.56 -4.48
N GLU A 208 -8.46 -16.99 -5.02
CA GLU A 208 -8.41 -16.33 -6.33
C GLU A 208 -7.42 -15.16 -6.34
N ILE A 209 -7.34 -14.39 -5.26
CA ILE A 209 -6.37 -13.28 -5.17
C ILE A 209 -4.94 -13.82 -5.18
N ILE A 210 -4.67 -14.91 -4.44
CA ILE A 210 -3.36 -15.58 -4.45
C ILE A 210 -3.02 -16.08 -5.86
N ASP A 211 -3.96 -16.72 -6.53
CA ASP A 211 -3.78 -17.26 -7.88
C ASP A 211 -3.47 -16.13 -8.88
N PHE A 212 -4.18 -15.00 -8.79
CA PHE A 212 -3.91 -13.83 -9.62
C PHE A 212 -2.55 -13.18 -9.31
N GLN A 213 -2.15 -13.09 -8.04
CA GLN A 213 -0.81 -12.62 -7.68
C GLN A 213 0.29 -13.52 -8.28
N GLN A 214 0.09 -14.84 -8.31
CA GLN A 214 1.01 -15.78 -8.94
C GLN A 214 1.01 -15.65 -10.46
N LEU A 215 -0.16 -15.47 -11.08
CA LEU A 215 -0.28 -15.21 -12.52
C LEU A 215 0.49 -13.95 -12.92
N ILE A 216 0.29 -12.84 -12.21
CA ILE A 216 0.98 -11.58 -12.46
C ILE A 216 2.49 -11.73 -12.38
N ARG A 217 3.01 -12.50 -11.42
CA ARG A 217 4.45 -12.75 -11.30
C ARG A 217 5.03 -13.48 -12.51
N ARG A 218 4.25 -14.36 -13.16
CA ARG A 218 4.68 -15.11 -14.37
C ARG A 218 4.63 -14.28 -15.66
N ILE A 219 3.98 -13.12 -15.67
CA ILE A 219 3.94 -12.26 -16.86
C ILE A 219 5.37 -11.91 -17.29
N PRO A 220 5.75 -12.17 -18.55
CA PRO A 220 7.07 -11.82 -19.06
C PRO A 220 7.25 -10.30 -19.14
N VAL A 221 8.50 -9.88 -19.01
CA VAL A 221 8.90 -8.46 -19.15
C VAL A 221 10.07 -8.39 -20.13
N ALA A 222 9.98 -7.49 -21.08
CA ALA A 222 11.08 -7.27 -22.01
C ALA A 222 12.27 -6.56 -21.30
N ASP A 223 13.49 -6.88 -21.73
CA ASP A 223 14.71 -6.38 -21.08
C ASP A 223 14.78 -4.85 -21.06
N ASN A 224 14.36 -4.19 -22.14
CA ASN A 224 14.32 -2.73 -22.21
C ASN A 224 13.41 -2.08 -21.15
N VAL A 225 12.34 -2.75 -20.74
CA VAL A 225 11.45 -2.25 -19.66
C VAL A 225 12.12 -2.42 -18.28
N ILE A 226 12.85 -3.52 -18.09
CA ILE A 226 13.65 -3.76 -16.87
C ILE A 226 14.76 -2.71 -16.78
N GLU A 227 15.50 -2.51 -17.87
CA GLU A 227 16.58 -1.52 -17.95
C GLU A 227 16.06 -0.10 -17.70
N TYR A 228 14.89 0.24 -18.26
CA TYR A 228 14.25 1.52 -18.00
C TYR A 228 13.94 1.71 -16.50
N ALA A 229 13.31 0.73 -15.85
CA ALA A 229 12.98 0.82 -14.43
C ALA A 229 14.25 0.96 -13.54
N VAL A 230 15.31 0.22 -13.85
CA VAL A 230 16.60 0.31 -13.14
C VAL A 230 17.25 1.68 -13.39
N SER A 231 17.25 2.16 -14.63
CA SER A 231 17.76 3.48 -15.01
C SER A 231 17.01 4.60 -14.30
N LEU A 232 15.66 4.53 -14.27
CA LEU A 232 14.80 5.49 -13.58
C LEU A 232 15.17 5.60 -12.09
N VAL A 233 15.33 4.46 -11.41
CA VAL A 233 15.77 4.43 -10.00
C VAL A 233 17.21 4.95 -9.88
N GLY A 234 18.10 4.62 -10.80
CA GLY A 234 19.46 5.15 -10.84
C GLY A 234 19.52 6.68 -10.94
N LYS A 235 18.64 7.27 -11.75
CA LYS A 235 18.51 8.74 -11.89
C LYS A 235 18.08 9.44 -10.58
N THR A 236 17.43 8.74 -9.63
CA THR A 236 17.05 9.33 -8.34
C THR A 236 18.21 9.57 -7.38
N ARG A 237 19.38 8.97 -7.63
CA ARG A 237 20.54 8.98 -6.73
C ARG A 237 21.47 10.14 -7.09
N PRO A 238 21.68 11.14 -6.21
CA PRO A 238 22.46 12.34 -6.54
C PRO A 238 23.91 12.04 -6.93
N ASN A 239 24.49 10.98 -6.40
CA ASN A 239 25.88 10.56 -6.70
C ASN A 239 25.99 9.62 -7.94
N SER A 240 24.89 9.34 -8.63
CA SER A 240 24.89 8.53 -9.84
C SER A 240 25.38 9.34 -11.04
N THR A 241 26.08 8.68 -11.95
CA THR A 241 26.49 9.28 -13.26
C THR A 241 25.27 9.61 -14.13
N THR A 242 24.12 8.99 -13.88
CA THR A 242 22.86 9.21 -14.60
C THR A 242 21.94 10.21 -13.92
N ALA A 243 22.34 10.79 -12.77
CA ALA A 243 21.55 11.76 -12.06
C ALA A 243 21.35 13.04 -12.87
N THR A 244 20.11 13.53 -12.92
CA THR A 244 19.79 14.82 -13.51
C THR A 244 20.32 15.97 -12.64
N GLU A 245 20.50 17.16 -13.22
CA GLU A 245 20.93 18.34 -12.46
C GLU A 245 19.91 18.68 -11.34
N THR A 246 18.63 18.47 -11.58
CA THR A 246 17.58 18.63 -10.56
C THR A 246 17.84 17.70 -9.37
N VAL A 247 18.11 16.43 -9.60
CA VAL A 247 18.38 15.45 -8.53
C VAL A 247 19.65 15.81 -7.77
N LYS A 248 20.76 16.17 -8.46
CA LYS A 248 22.00 16.58 -7.82
C LYS A 248 21.83 17.81 -6.91
N ASN A 249 20.97 18.74 -7.31
CA ASN A 249 20.76 19.99 -6.59
C ASN A 249 19.74 19.90 -5.46
N TYR A 250 18.77 18.96 -5.52
CA TYR A 250 17.58 18.96 -4.67
C TYR A 250 17.33 17.69 -3.88
N ILE A 251 18.10 16.61 -4.14
CA ILE A 251 17.92 15.31 -3.46
C ILE A 251 19.17 14.98 -2.64
N ASP A 252 18.96 14.68 -1.35
CA ASP A 252 20.01 14.16 -0.47
C ASP A 252 20.16 12.65 -0.61
N TRP A 253 19.04 11.94 -0.76
CA TRP A 253 19.03 10.49 -0.82
C TRP A 253 18.03 9.97 -1.86
N GLY A 254 18.49 9.05 -2.71
CA GLY A 254 17.68 8.42 -3.76
C GLY A 254 17.26 7.00 -3.42
N ALA A 255 16.39 6.43 -4.25
CA ALA A 255 15.78 5.12 -4.05
C ALA A 255 16.75 3.95 -4.18
N GLY A 256 16.53 2.91 -3.36
CA GLY A 256 17.27 1.65 -3.37
C GLY A 256 16.77 0.65 -4.44
N PRO A 257 17.44 -0.52 -4.58
CA PRO A 257 17.06 -1.56 -5.57
C PRO A 257 15.65 -2.13 -5.40
N ARG A 258 15.09 -2.10 -4.17
CA ARG A 258 13.70 -2.52 -3.92
C ARG A 258 12.69 -1.69 -4.72
N ALA A 259 13.00 -0.42 -4.99
CA ALA A 259 12.18 0.43 -5.85
C ALA A 259 12.09 -0.13 -7.28
N SER A 260 13.20 -0.56 -7.89
CA SER A 260 13.20 -1.17 -9.22
C SER A 260 12.36 -2.46 -9.26
N GLN A 261 12.47 -3.30 -8.23
CA GLN A 261 11.67 -4.52 -8.10
C GLN A 261 10.16 -4.19 -8.02
N ASN A 262 9.80 -3.19 -7.19
CA ASN A 262 8.42 -2.76 -7.02
C ASN A 262 7.86 -2.12 -8.30
N LEU A 263 8.66 -1.34 -9.03
CA LEU A 263 8.26 -0.75 -10.33
C LEU A 263 7.91 -1.84 -11.36
N ILE A 264 8.75 -2.86 -11.49
CA ILE A 264 8.48 -3.98 -12.41
C ILE A 264 7.25 -4.78 -11.97
N LEU A 265 7.10 -5.06 -10.67
CA LEU A 265 5.94 -5.79 -10.18
C LEU A 265 4.65 -5.00 -10.36
N ALA A 266 4.67 -3.70 -10.11
CA ALA A 266 3.54 -2.81 -10.36
C ALA A 266 3.21 -2.70 -11.85
N ALA A 267 4.23 -2.61 -12.72
CA ALA A 267 4.04 -2.58 -14.17
C ALA A 267 3.40 -3.88 -14.68
N LYS A 268 3.84 -5.05 -14.21
CA LYS A 268 3.17 -6.33 -14.52
C LYS A 268 1.71 -6.34 -14.08
N THR A 269 1.44 -5.82 -12.89
CA THR A 269 0.07 -5.75 -12.34
C THR A 269 -0.78 -4.79 -13.18
N ASN A 270 -0.27 -3.60 -13.49
CA ASN A 270 -0.91 -2.64 -14.38
C ASN A 270 -1.26 -3.27 -15.74
N ALA A 271 -0.29 -3.91 -16.37
CA ALA A 271 -0.48 -4.60 -17.66
C ALA A 271 -1.60 -5.66 -17.55
N ALA A 272 -1.55 -6.54 -16.54
CA ALA A 272 -2.56 -7.58 -16.33
C ALA A 272 -3.97 -7.01 -16.14
N LEU A 273 -4.12 -5.99 -15.30
CA LEU A 273 -5.40 -5.35 -14.99
C LEU A 273 -5.97 -4.61 -16.21
N ASN A 274 -5.14 -4.23 -17.17
CA ASN A 274 -5.53 -3.62 -18.44
C ASN A 274 -5.57 -4.61 -19.63
N GLY A 275 -5.46 -5.93 -19.36
CA GLY A 275 -5.56 -6.98 -20.36
C GLY A 275 -4.33 -7.13 -21.26
N LYS A 276 -3.19 -6.53 -20.88
CA LYS A 276 -1.91 -6.71 -21.55
C LYS A 276 -1.21 -7.98 -21.01
N PHE A 277 -0.45 -8.65 -21.87
CA PHE A 277 0.32 -9.85 -21.51
C PHE A 277 1.80 -9.58 -21.25
N SER A 278 2.22 -8.34 -21.36
CA SER A 278 3.55 -7.84 -21.03
C SER A 278 3.44 -6.36 -20.70
N PRO A 279 4.14 -5.85 -19.67
CA PRO A 279 4.19 -4.43 -19.39
C PRO A 279 5.06 -3.69 -20.40
N ASP A 280 4.79 -2.40 -20.55
CA ASP A 280 5.62 -1.44 -21.28
C ASP A 280 6.15 -0.34 -20.34
N ILE A 281 6.87 0.63 -20.90
CA ILE A 281 7.46 1.75 -20.16
C ILE A 281 6.38 2.62 -19.50
N GLU A 282 5.22 2.80 -20.14
CA GLU A 282 4.11 3.60 -19.59
C GLU A 282 3.54 2.95 -18.32
N ASP A 283 3.48 1.60 -18.26
CA ASP A 283 3.05 0.87 -17.06
C ASP A 283 4.01 1.10 -15.87
N VAL A 284 5.33 1.28 -16.15
CA VAL A 284 6.33 1.64 -15.14
C VAL A 284 6.12 3.08 -14.67
N GLN A 285 5.98 4.03 -15.60
CA GLN A 285 5.80 5.46 -15.30
C GLN A 285 4.54 5.73 -14.48
N LYS A 286 3.44 5.06 -14.81
CA LYS A 286 2.15 5.18 -14.09
C LYS A 286 2.28 4.91 -12.59
N SER A 287 3.15 3.98 -12.21
CA SER A 287 3.35 3.59 -10.81
C SER A 287 4.50 4.33 -10.12
N ALA A 288 5.33 5.05 -10.88
CA ALA A 288 6.61 5.56 -10.40
C ALA A 288 6.46 6.55 -9.23
N ILE A 289 5.52 7.47 -9.30
CA ILE A 289 5.32 8.48 -8.24
C ILE A 289 4.98 7.79 -6.92
N GLY A 290 3.98 6.91 -6.89
CA GLY A 290 3.56 6.21 -5.69
C GLY A 290 4.64 5.30 -5.09
N ILE A 291 5.56 4.79 -5.92
CA ILE A 291 6.65 3.91 -5.48
C ILE A 291 7.88 4.70 -5.03
N LEU A 292 8.19 5.84 -5.65
CA LEU A 292 9.43 6.57 -5.41
C LEU A 292 9.31 7.66 -4.35
N ARG A 293 8.13 8.30 -4.17
CA ARG A 293 8.00 9.50 -3.33
C ARG A 293 8.47 9.33 -1.89
N HIS A 294 8.26 8.18 -1.28
CA HIS A 294 8.68 7.88 0.10
C HIS A 294 10.08 7.27 0.21
N ARG A 295 10.79 7.16 -0.91
CA ARG A 295 12.14 6.61 -1.03
C ARG A 295 13.18 7.66 -1.42
N MET A 296 12.74 8.88 -1.69
CA MET A 296 13.60 10.00 -2.04
C MET A 296 13.51 11.08 -0.96
N ILE A 297 14.64 11.58 -0.50
CA ILE A 297 14.71 12.61 0.54
C ILE A 297 15.18 13.89 -0.12
N LYS A 298 14.34 14.92 -0.04
CA LYS A 298 14.69 16.28 -0.48
C LYS A 298 15.70 16.91 0.47
N ASN A 299 16.56 17.76 -0.07
CA ASN A 299 17.44 18.59 0.76
C ASN A 299 16.75 19.90 1.16
N TYR A 300 17.42 20.66 2.03
CA TYR A 300 16.91 21.95 2.52
C TYR A 300 16.61 22.95 1.39
N LYS A 301 17.38 22.93 0.30
CA LYS A 301 17.18 23.83 -0.84
C LYS A 301 15.86 23.55 -1.55
N ALA A 302 15.52 22.27 -1.77
CA ALA A 302 14.24 21.88 -2.35
C ALA A 302 13.06 22.30 -1.47
N GLU A 303 13.20 22.18 -0.14
CA GLU A 303 12.16 22.63 0.81
C GLU A 303 12.00 24.16 0.76
N ALA A 304 13.10 24.92 0.74
CA ALA A 304 13.08 26.37 0.71
C ALA A 304 12.47 26.93 -0.59
N GLU A 305 12.67 26.24 -1.72
CA GLU A 305 12.12 26.61 -3.03
C GLU A 305 10.68 26.07 -3.25
N GLY A 306 10.15 25.27 -2.31
CA GLY A 306 8.80 24.71 -2.41
C GLY A 306 8.65 23.64 -3.49
N LEU A 307 9.76 23.02 -3.95
CA LEU A 307 9.74 22.00 -4.99
C LEU A 307 9.16 20.69 -4.44
N SER A 308 8.12 20.15 -5.07
CA SER A 308 7.51 18.89 -4.68
C SER A 308 8.34 17.70 -5.14
N ILE A 309 8.29 16.61 -4.36
CA ILE A 309 8.96 15.36 -4.74
C ILE A 309 8.36 14.77 -6.03
N GLU A 310 7.06 14.95 -6.24
CA GLU A 310 6.32 14.51 -7.41
C GLU A 310 6.80 15.19 -8.69
N GLU A 311 7.07 16.50 -8.62
CA GLU A 311 7.61 17.27 -9.76
C GLU A 311 9.02 16.77 -10.12
N ILE A 312 9.86 16.50 -9.11
CA ILE A 312 11.20 15.93 -9.33
C ILE A 312 11.08 14.57 -10.02
N ILE A 313 10.20 13.67 -9.52
CA ILE A 313 10.01 12.34 -10.11
C ILE A 313 9.50 12.43 -11.55
N LYS A 314 8.52 13.29 -11.84
CA LYS A 314 8.01 13.50 -13.20
C LYS A 314 9.10 13.97 -14.17
N GLY A 315 10.05 14.75 -13.68
CA GLY A 315 11.21 15.21 -14.47
C GLY A 315 12.25 14.13 -14.79
N LEU A 316 12.09 12.89 -14.30
CA LEU A 316 13.00 11.77 -14.54
C LEU A 316 12.57 10.87 -15.72
N PHE A 317 11.35 11.00 -16.21
CA PHE A 317 10.74 10.14 -17.24
C PHE A 317 11.37 10.33 -18.62
#